data_6f6de21589bb054402e25e22ea91b08e
#
_entry.id   6f6de21589bb054402e25e22ea91b08e
#
_cell.length_a   1.000
_cell.length_b   1.000
_cell.length_c   1.000
_cell.angle_alpha   90.00
_cell.angle_beta   90.00
_cell.angle_gamma   90.00
#
_symmetry.space_group_name_H-M   'P 1'
#
loop_
_entity.id
_entity.type
_entity.pdbx_description
1 polymer ?
#
loop_
_entity_poly.entity_id
_entity_poly.type
_entity_poly.pdbx_seq_one_letter_code
_entity_poly.pdbx_strand_id
1 'polypeptide(L)'
;MNSYQDAARKTAAYPDVGRNPIYPTLGLTGEAGEVADKVKKVIRDRGGVFDADTREAIKLELGDVLWYVAQLASELGYDLNEVCLLYTSPSPRD
;
A
#
# COMPACT_ATOMS: atom_id res chain seq x y z
N MET A 1 2.76 11.87 14.77
CA MET A 1 2.61 11.24 13.46
C MET A 1 3.46 10.00 13.36
N ASN A 2 3.05 9.05 12.54
CA ASN A 2 3.80 7.81 12.34
C ASN A 2 5.13 8.12 11.60
N SER A 3 6.25 7.58 12.07
CA SER A 3 7.57 7.87 11.48
C SER A 3 7.68 7.39 10.03
N TYR A 4 7.06 6.25 9.71
CA TYR A 4 6.99 5.79 8.32
C TYR A 4 6.18 6.77 7.47
N GLN A 5 5.03 7.22 7.98
CA GLN A 5 4.17 8.16 7.28
C GLN A 5 4.90 9.46 6.98
N ASP A 6 5.66 9.99 7.95
CA ASP A 6 6.46 11.19 7.75
C ASP A 6 7.52 11.01 6.67
N ALA A 7 8.22 9.88 6.70
CA ALA A 7 9.22 9.57 5.69
C ALA A 7 8.60 9.42 4.30
N ALA A 8 7.47 8.73 4.21
CA ALA A 8 6.75 8.54 2.96
C ALA A 8 6.26 9.89 2.40
N ARG A 9 5.77 10.77 3.28
CA ARG A 9 5.26 12.08 2.87
C ARG A 9 6.33 12.94 2.23
N LYS A 10 7.57 12.82 2.66
CA LYS A 10 8.70 13.57 2.09
C LYS A 10 8.97 13.22 0.64
N THR A 11 8.57 12.03 0.19
CA THR A 11 8.79 11.59 -1.18
C THR A 11 7.58 11.84 -2.07
N ALA A 12 6.49 12.39 -1.54
CA ALA A 12 5.28 12.64 -2.32
C ALA A 12 5.52 13.76 -3.33
N ALA A 13 5.23 13.48 -4.60
CA ALA A 13 5.46 14.40 -5.70
C ALA A 13 4.33 14.38 -6.74
N TYR A 14 3.18 13.84 -6.39
CA TYR A 14 2.03 13.83 -7.28
C TYR A 14 1.34 15.20 -7.31
N PRO A 15 0.48 15.47 -8.29
CA PRO A 15 -0.19 16.78 -8.40
C PRO A 15 -1.02 17.09 -7.15
N ASP A 16 -0.99 18.35 -6.75
CA ASP A 16 -1.79 18.88 -5.65
C ASP A 16 -1.62 18.14 -4.32
N VAL A 17 -0.39 17.73 -4.00
CA VAL A 17 -0.09 17.13 -2.71
C VAL A 17 -0.64 18.01 -1.59
N GLY A 18 -1.38 17.41 -0.67
CA GLY A 18 -2.03 18.11 0.44
C GLY A 18 -3.53 18.37 0.22
N ARG A 19 -4.03 18.20 -0.99
CA ARG A 19 -5.46 18.37 -1.30
C ARG A 19 -5.89 17.50 -2.47
N ASN A 20 -5.31 16.30 -2.54
CA ASN A 20 -5.62 15.39 -3.64
C ASN A 20 -5.75 13.94 -3.11
N PRO A 21 -6.88 13.60 -2.49
CA PRO A 21 -7.08 12.21 -2.05
C PRO A 21 -7.35 11.26 -3.22
N ILE A 22 -7.64 11.78 -4.41
CA ILE A 22 -7.97 10.95 -5.57
C ILE A 22 -6.73 10.22 -6.08
N TYR A 23 -5.61 10.92 -6.22
CA TYR A 23 -4.40 10.33 -6.77
C TYR A 23 -3.92 9.11 -5.95
N PRO A 24 -3.74 9.22 -4.62
CA PRO A 24 -3.32 8.05 -3.86
C PRO A 24 -4.38 6.94 -3.82
N THR A 25 -5.66 7.24 -3.93
CA THR A 25 -6.70 6.21 -4.03
C THR A 25 -6.52 5.39 -5.31
N LEU A 26 -6.32 6.03 -6.43
CA LEU A 26 -6.10 5.33 -7.70
C LEU A 26 -4.78 4.58 -7.70
N GLY A 27 -3.73 5.17 -7.13
CA GLY A 27 -2.43 4.52 -7.00
C GLY A 27 -2.49 3.27 -6.13
N LEU A 28 -3.23 3.35 -5.02
CA LEU A 28 -3.45 2.21 -4.14
C LEU A 28 -4.10 1.04 -4.88
N THR A 29 -5.13 1.32 -5.66
CA THR A 29 -5.82 0.30 -6.45
C THR A 29 -4.89 -0.32 -7.49
N GLY A 30 -4.10 0.51 -8.17
CA GLY A 30 -3.14 0.03 -9.17
C GLY A 30 -2.07 -0.87 -8.56
N GLU A 31 -1.50 -0.48 -7.43
CA GLU A 31 -0.47 -1.27 -6.77
C GLU A 31 -1.02 -2.57 -6.17
N ALA A 32 -2.25 -2.53 -5.65
CA ALA A 32 -2.91 -3.76 -5.20
C ALA A 32 -3.08 -4.73 -6.37
N GLY A 33 -3.41 -4.22 -7.55
CA GLY A 33 -3.47 -5.01 -8.78
C GLY A 33 -2.13 -5.62 -9.16
N GLU A 34 -1.01 -4.90 -8.92
CA GLU A 34 0.33 -5.43 -9.17
C GLU A 34 0.66 -6.60 -8.23
N VAL A 35 0.20 -6.56 -6.98
CA VAL A 35 0.34 -7.70 -6.07
C VAL A 35 -0.39 -8.91 -6.65
N ALA A 36 -1.63 -8.71 -7.12
CA ALA A 36 -2.42 -9.78 -7.72
C ALA A 36 -1.73 -10.35 -8.97
N ASP A 37 -1.15 -9.49 -9.79
CA ASP A 37 -0.42 -9.92 -11.00
C ASP A 37 0.79 -10.77 -10.66
N LYS A 38 1.57 -10.41 -9.65
CA LYS A 38 2.72 -11.20 -9.18
C LYS A 38 2.28 -12.57 -8.71
N VAL A 39 1.20 -12.64 -7.93
CA VAL A 39 0.66 -13.91 -7.44
C VAL A 39 0.15 -14.77 -8.60
N LYS A 40 -0.55 -14.18 -9.55
CA LYS A 40 -1.02 -14.88 -10.75
C LYS A 40 0.14 -15.53 -11.50
N LYS A 41 1.25 -14.81 -11.66
CA LYS A 41 2.43 -15.32 -12.37
C LYS A 41 3.10 -16.47 -11.61
N VAL A 42 3.09 -16.44 -10.30
CA VAL A 42 3.60 -17.57 -9.50
C VAL A 42 2.79 -18.82 -9.80
N ILE A 43 1.47 -18.71 -9.83
CA ILE A 43 0.58 -19.84 -10.12
C ILE A 43 0.82 -20.33 -11.56
N ARG A 44 0.85 -19.42 -12.52
CA ARG A 44 0.96 -19.74 -13.94
C ARG A 44 2.34 -20.29 -14.32
N ASP A 45 3.41 -19.67 -13.85
CA ASP A 45 4.75 -19.90 -14.36
C ASP A 45 5.64 -20.67 -13.39
N ARG A 46 5.28 -20.76 -12.12
CA ARG A 46 6.10 -21.36 -11.07
C ARG A 46 5.40 -22.50 -10.32
N GLY A 47 4.32 -23.02 -10.87
CA GLY A 47 3.59 -24.13 -10.25
C GLY A 47 3.03 -23.83 -8.88
N GLY A 48 2.80 -22.55 -8.57
CA GLY A 48 2.27 -22.16 -7.27
C GLY A 48 3.31 -22.11 -6.15
N VAL A 49 4.61 -22.21 -6.49
CA VAL A 49 5.67 -22.19 -5.48
C VAL A 49 6.14 -20.76 -5.23
N PHE A 50 5.99 -20.31 -4.01
CA PHE A 50 6.43 -18.98 -3.56
C PHE A 50 7.87 -19.08 -3.05
N ASP A 51 8.82 -19.11 -3.99
CA ASP A 51 10.24 -19.17 -3.65
C ASP A 51 10.77 -17.82 -3.15
N ALA A 52 12.06 -17.74 -2.83
CA ALA A 52 12.65 -16.53 -2.29
C ALA A 52 12.50 -15.33 -3.23
N ASP A 53 12.70 -15.54 -4.54
CA ASP A 53 12.63 -14.46 -5.52
C ASP A 53 11.21 -13.95 -5.69
N THR A 54 10.22 -14.84 -5.76
CA THR A 54 8.81 -14.42 -5.89
C THR A 54 8.32 -13.71 -4.64
N ARG A 55 8.73 -14.17 -3.47
CA ARG A 55 8.37 -13.55 -2.19
C ARG A 55 8.95 -12.14 -2.09
N GLU A 56 10.20 -11.96 -2.52
CA GLU A 56 10.83 -10.64 -2.50
C GLU A 56 10.14 -9.68 -3.47
N ALA A 57 9.77 -10.14 -4.66
CA ALA A 57 9.05 -9.33 -5.63
C ALA A 57 7.69 -8.87 -5.10
N ILE A 58 6.96 -9.76 -4.42
CA ILE A 58 5.67 -9.42 -3.81
C ILE A 58 5.86 -8.43 -2.66
N LYS A 59 6.91 -8.60 -1.88
CA LYS A 59 7.22 -7.69 -0.77
C LYS A 59 7.43 -6.26 -1.26
N LEU A 60 8.10 -6.08 -2.39
CA LEU A 60 8.31 -4.75 -2.98
C LEU A 60 6.98 -4.11 -3.38
N GLU A 61 6.08 -4.89 -3.98
CA GLU A 61 4.75 -4.40 -4.34
C GLU A 61 3.93 -4.04 -3.09
N LEU A 62 4.07 -4.81 -2.01
CA LEU A 62 3.41 -4.48 -0.75
C LEU A 62 3.90 -3.15 -0.19
N GLY A 63 5.19 -2.86 -0.35
CA GLY A 63 5.75 -1.57 0.02
C GLY A 63 5.08 -0.42 -0.73
N ASP A 64 4.86 -0.61 -2.03
CA ASP A 64 4.19 0.41 -2.85
C ASP A 64 2.74 0.60 -2.42
N VAL A 65 2.02 -0.49 -2.11
CA VAL A 65 0.66 -0.40 -1.58
C VAL A 65 0.66 0.41 -0.28
N LEU A 66 1.57 0.08 0.63
CA LEU A 66 1.65 0.77 1.92
C LEU A 66 1.97 2.26 1.74
N TRP A 67 2.83 2.61 0.79
CA TRP A 67 3.15 4.00 0.49
C TRP A 67 1.89 4.79 0.12
N TYR A 68 1.04 4.23 -0.75
CA TYR A 68 -0.20 4.88 -1.13
C TYR A 68 -1.22 4.94 0.00
N VAL A 69 -1.27 3.91 0.87
CA VAL A 69 -2.10 3.96 2.08
C VAL A 69 -1.68 5.13 2.95
N ALA A 70 -0.38 5.30 3.16
CA ALA A 70 0.15 6.40 3.97
C ALA A 70 -0.16 7.76 3.33
N GLN A 71 -0.04 7.88 2.01
CA GLN A 71 -0.36 9.13 1.32
C GLN A 71 -1.85 9.47 1.45
N LEU A 72 -2.73 8.49 1.25
CA LEU A 72 -4.16 8.72 1.36
C LEU A 72 -4.53 9.14 2.79
N ALA A 73 -3.98 8.47 3.79
CA ALA A 73 -4.19 8.86 5.19
C ALA A 73 -3.79 10.32 5.41
N SER A 74 -2.63 10.72 4.89
CA SER A 74 -2.16 12.11 5.01
C SER A 74 -3.08 13.10 4.29
N GLU A 75 -3.56 12.76 3.10
CA GLU A 75 -4.50 13.62 2.37
C GLU A 75 -5.81 13.82 3.11
N LEU A 76 -6.27 12.79 3.84
CA LEU A 76 -7.50 12.85 4.61
C LEU A 76 -7.30 13.45 6.01
N GLY A 77 -6.06 13.75 6.38
CA GLY A 77 -5.76 14.35 7.69
C GLY A 77 -5.69 13.35 8.82
N TYR A 78 -5.44 12.07 8.54
CA TYR A 78 -5.32 11.04 9.57
C TYR A 78 -3.88 10.63 9.79
N ASP A 79 -3.53 10.35 11.03
CA ASP A 79 -2.31 9.66 11.37
C ASP A 79 -2.45 8.19 10.97
N LEU A 80 -1.43 7.63 10.35
CA LEU A 80 -1.46 6.23 9.91
C LEU A 80 -1.71 5.28 11.09
N ASN A 81 -1.26 5.63 12.30
CA ASN A 81 -1.55 4.83 13.48
C ASN A 81 -3.05 4.72 13.76
N GLU A 82 -3.82 5.78 13.48
CA GLU A 82 -5.27 5.74 13.62
C GLU A 82 -5.89 4.73 12.67
N VAL A 83 -5.35 4.65 11.46
CA VAL A 83 -5.82 3.70 10.46
C VAL A 83 -5.44 2.26 10.86
N CYS A 84 -4.22 2.07 11.36
CA CYS A 84 -3.71 0.75 11.75
C CYS A 84 -4.38 0.22 13.01
N LEU A 85 -4.74 1.09 13.94
CA LEU A 85 -5.30 0.69 15.23
C LEU A 85 -6.82 0.62 15.14
N LEU A 86 -7.31 -0.47 14.62
CA LEU A 86 -8.73 -0.82 14.69
C LEU A 86 -8.96 -1.46 16.05
N TYR A 87 -9.04 -0.65 17.05
CA TYR A 87 -8.97 -1.01 18.48
C TYR A 87 -9.79 -2.22 18.89
N THR A 88 -10.90 -2.43 18.21
CA THR A 88 -11.85 -3.46 18.61
C THR A 88 -11.91 -4.62 17.62
N SER A 89 -11.25 -4.50 16.46
CA SER A 89 -11.30 -5.54 15.45
C SER A 89 -10.00 -5.57 14.63
N PRO A 90 -9.23 -6.66 14.73
CA PRO A 90 -8.06 -6.86 13.88
C PRO A 90 -8.43 -7.30 12.47
N SER A 91 -9.71 -7.56 12.21
CA SER A 91 -10.20 -8.02 10.91
C SER A 91 -10.76 -6.85 10.11
N PRO A 92 -10.81 -6.95 8.76
CA PRO A 92 -11.44 -5.92 7.95
C PRO A 92 -12.90 -5.73 8.32
N ARG A 93 -13.36 -4.50 8.19
CA ARG A 93 -14.77 -4.18 8.42
C ARG A 93 -15.58 -4.50 7.17
N ASP A 94 -16.79 -4.92 7.40
CA ASP A 94 -17.76 -5.16 6.32
C ASP A 94 -18.30 -3.85 5.79
#